data_f32a971882574013308a8f26a53ec857
#
_entry.id   f32a971882574013308a8f26a53ec857
#
_cell.length_a   1.000
_cell.length_b   1.000
_cell.length_c   1.000
_cell.angle_alpha   90.00
_cell.angle_beta   90.00
_cell.angle_gamma   90.00
#
_symmetry.space_group_name_H-M   'P 1'
#
loop_
_entity.id
_entity.type
_entity.pdbx_description
1 polymer ?
#
loop_
_entity_poly.entity_id
_entity_poly.type
_entity_poly.pdbx_seq_one_letter_code
_entity_poly.pdbx_strand_id
1 'polypeptide(L)'
;MKNILIANSKGGSGKTTIATNLAGYFASLGKHVMLSDLDRQQSSAQWLKRRPVEFPEIHAYIADPEWIITDSPAGIRSNKLSDAVKRADCIIVPVQPSAFDIGATSDFLDLLISEKSVSKHKTFVGLVGMRVNPRTHAATRLTDFLEYTGFQILTNLRNAQVYANVAEHGLSLFDVRPSLVAQDIEQWTPILDWVNEVSDSET
;
A
#
# COMPACT_ATOMS: atom_id res chain seq x y z
N MET A 1 14.59 -10.34 -5.27
CA MET A 1 13.18 -10.05 -5.60
C MET A 1 12.48 -9.70 -4.30
N LYS A 2 11.84 -8.56 -4.23
CA LYS A 2 11.16 -8.04 -3.03
C LYS A 2 9.66 -7.96 -3.30
N ASN A 3 8.83 -8.40 -2.35
CA ASN A 3 7.38 -8.54 -2.56
C ASN A 3 6.58 -7.78 -1.49
N ILE A 4 5.82 -6.79 -1.90
CA ILE A 4 4.98 -5.96 -1.04
C ILE A 4 3.51 -6.29 -1.30
N LEU A 5 2.79 -6.70 -0.27
CA LEU A 5 1.35 -6.93 -0.33
C LEU A 5 0.60 -5.72 0.24
N ILE A 6 -0.31 -5.16 -0.54
CA ILE A 6 -1.21 -4.12 -0.03
C ILE A 6 -2.56 -4.78 0.24
N ALA A 7 -2.95 -4.87 1.50
CA ALA A 7 -4.14 -5.64 1.89
C ALA A 7 -4.98 -4.96 2.97
N ASN A 8 -6.28 -5.06 2.84
CA ASN A 8 -7.28 -4.79 3.85
C ASN A 8 -8.60 -5.43 3.39
N SER A 9 -9.39 -5.94 4.33
CA SER A 9 -10.70 -6.53 4.03
C SER A 9 -11.71 -5.52 3.51
N LYS A 10 -11.53 -4.23 3.81
CA LYS A 10 -12.46 -3.16 3.45
C LYS A 10 -12.27 -2.66 2.02
N GLY A 11 -13.37 -2.53 1.27
CA GLY A 11 -13.40 -1.84 -0.01
C GLY A 11 -13.20 -0.33 0.16
N GLY A 12 -12.44 0.30 -0.75
CA GLY A 12 -12.19 1.74 -0.70
C GLY A 12 -11.17 2.19 0.34
N SER A 13 -10.49 1.28 1.05
CA SER A 13 -9.49 1.63 2.08
C SER A 13 -8.25 2.37 1.56
N GLY A 14 -8.00 2.36 0.25
CA GLY A 14 -6.84 3.03 -0.37
C GLY A 14 -5.75 2.07 -0.88
N LYS A 15 -6.02 0.76 -0.96
CA LYS A 15 -5.05 -0.24 -1.43
C LYS A 15 -4.45 0.11 -2.78
N THR A 16 -5.27 0.35 -3.78
CA THR A 16 -4.84 0.72 -5.12
C THR A 16 -4.02 2.01 -5.13
N THR A 17 -4.38 3.01 -4.30
CA THR A 17 -3.60 4.24 -4.17
C THR A 17 -2.19 3.96 -3.65
N ILE A 18 -2.05 3.13 -2.62
CA ILE A 18 -0.74 2.73 -2.11
C ILE A 18 0.02 1.94 -3.18
N ALA A 19 -0.59 0.92 -3.78
CA ALA A 19 0.05 0.04 -4.76
C ALA A 19 0.58 0.81 -5.98
N THR A 20 -0.23 1.69 -6.58
CA THR A 20 0.17 2.46 -7.77
C THR A 20 1.27 3.48 -7.47
N ASN A 21 1.24 4.12 -6.30
CA ASN A 21 2.28 5.07 -5.91
C ASN A 21 3.60 4.38 -5.57
N LEU A 22 3.60 3.22 -4.89
CA LEU A 22 4.81 2.43 -4.68
C LEU A 22 5.40 1.94 -6.00
N ALA A 23 4.56 1.46 -6.92
CA ALA A 23 5.00 1.04 -8.24
C ALA A 23 5.68 2.20 -9.00
N GLY A 24 5.06 3.39 -8.99
CA GLY A 24 5.62 4.60 -9.59
C GLY A 24 6.93 5.02 -8.94
N TYR A 25 7.03 4.94 -7.61
CA TYR A 25 8.26 5.26 -6.89
C TYR A 25 9.43 4.37 -7.33
N PHE A 26 9.28 3.05 -7.24
CA PHE A 26 10.37 2.15 -7.62
C PHE A 26 10.72 2.23 -9.11
N ALA A 27 9.73 2.41 -9.97
CA ALA A 27 9.97 2.64 -11.39
C ALA A 27 10.75 3.95 -11.64
N SER A 28 10.47 5.03 -10.90
CA SER A 28 11.20 6.29 -11.00
C SER A 28 12.68 6.17 -10.59
N LEU A 29 13.01 5.16 -9.77
CA LEU A 29 14.38 4.78 -9.41
C LEU A 29 15.05 3.84 -10.43
N GLY A 30 14.40 3.58 -11.56
CA GLY A 30 14.91 2.67 -12.60
C GLY A 30 14.82 1.18 -12.24
N LYS A 31 13.98 0.81 -11.27
CA LYS A 31 13.79 -0.58 -10.87
C LYS A 31 12.84 -1.35 -11.79
N HIS A 32 13.08 -2.65 -11.96
CA HIS A 32 12.15 -3.54 -12.65
C HIS A 32 10.95 -3.87 -11.75
N VAL A 33 9.81 -3.25 -12.02
CA VAL A 33 8.62 -3.31 -11.17
C VAL A 33 7.52 -4.11 -11.83
N MET A 34 6.97 -5.08 -11.09
CA MET A 34 5.74 -5.78 -11.44
C MET A 34 4.60 -5.31 -10.52
N LEU A 35 3.51 -4.80 -11.09
CA LEU A 35 2.27 -4.47 -10.39
C LEU A 35 1.24 -5.57 -10.63
N SER A 36 1.01 -6.40 -9.61
CA SER A 36 0.09 -7.53 -9.64
C SER A 36 -1.27 -7.14 -9.07
N ASP A 37 -2.30 -7.18 -9.89
CA ASP A 37 -3.68 -6.89 -9.47
C ASP A 37 -4.46 -8.19 -9.26
N LEU A 38 -4.83 -8.47 -8.01
CA LEU A 38 -5.62 -9.65 -7.65
C LEU A 38 -7.12 -9.35 -7.49
N ASP A 39 -7.53 -8.07 -7.65
CA ASP A 39 -8.93 -7.68 -7.55
C ASP A 39 -9.68 -7.92 -8.87
N ARG A 40 -10.91 -8.41 -8.77
CA ARG A 40 -11.80 -8.56 -9.94
C ARG A 40 -12.15 -7.23 -10.61
N GLN A 41 -12.11 -6.13 -9.87
CA GLN A 41 -12.33 -4.78 -10.39
C GLN A 41 -11.15 -4.28 -11.23
N GLN A 42 -9.98 -4.90 -11.08
CA GLN A 42 -8.76 -4.59 -11.84
C GLN A 42 -8.39 -3.10 -11.84
N SER A 43 -8.55 -2.43 -10.70
CA SER A 43 -8.33 -0.97 -10.61
C SER A 43 -6.88 -0.57 -10.88
N SER A 44 -5.91 -1.29 -10.33
CA SER A 44 -4.49 -1.03 -10.59
C SER A 44 -4.07 -1.47 -12.00
N ALA A 45 -4.65 -2.54 -12.53
CA ALA A 45 -4.44 -2.95 -13.92
C ALA A 45 -5.01 -1.94 -14.92
N GLN A 46 -6.17 -1.33 -14.63
CA GLN A 46 -6.72 -0.25 -15.46
C GLN A 46 -5.88 1.03 -15.37
N TRP A 47 -5.36 1.35 -14.20
CA TRP A 47 -4.42 2.44 -14.01
C TRP A 47 -3.16 2.21 -14.85
N LEU A 48 -2.59 1.02 -14.84
CA LEU A 48 -1.41 0.64 -15.61
C LEU A 48 -1.64 0.79 -17.13
N LYS A 49 -2.83 0.43 -17.63
CA LYS A 49 -3.21 0.62 -19.04
C LYS A 49 -3.27 2.08 -19.48
N ARG A 50 -3.51 3.01 -18.56
CA ARG A 50 -3.54 4.45 -18.83
C ARG A 50 -2.17 5.11 -18.71
N ARG A 51 -1.16 4.38 -18.17
CA ARG A 51 0.17 4.94 -17.95
C ARG A 51 0.81 5.33 -19.27
N PRO A 52 1.23 6.61 -19.44
CA PRO A 52 1.83 7.06 -20.68
C PRO A 52 3.25 6.49 -20.85
N VAL A 53 3.64 6.24 -22.09
CA VAL A 53 4.91 5.58 -22.45
C VAL A 53 6.17 6.41 -22.16
N GLU A 54 6.03 7.72 -21.97
CA GLU A 54 7.11 8.64 -21.61
C GLU A 54 7.55 8.53 -20.14
N PHE A 55 6.79 7.83 -19.30
CA PHE A 55 7.13 7.60 -17.90
C PHE A 55 7.80 6.24 -17.69
N PRO A 56 8.57 6.06 -16.60
CA PRO A 56 9.23 4.80 -16.29
C PRO A 56 8.27 3.61 -16.34
N GLU A 57 8.69 2.54 -16.99
CA GLU A 57 7.85 1.39 -17.27
C GLU A 57 7.51 0.59 -15.99
N ILE A 58 6.27 0.15 -15.89
CA ILE A 58 5.76 -0.75 -14.87
C ILE A 58 5.05 -1.89 -15.60
N HIS A 59 5.30 -3.12 -15.22
CA HIS A 59 4.78 -4.29 -15.93
C HIS A 59 3.65 -4.96 -15.15
N ALA A 60 2.63 -5.45 -15.86
CA ALA A 60 1.66 -6.39 -15.29
C ALA A 60 2.29 -7.78 -15.07
N TYR A 61 3.29 -8.11 -15.88
CA TYR A 61 4.11 -9.32 -15.79
C TYR A 61 5.50 -9.06 -16.37
N ILE A 62 6.53 -9.51 -15.67
CA ILE A 62 7.92 -9.53 -16.13
C ILE A 62 8.63 -10.75 -15.50
N ALA A 63 9.59 -11.36 -16.23
CA ALA A 63 10.23 -12.59 -15.80
C ALA A 63 11.10 -12.42 -14.54
N ASP A 64 11.85 -11.33 -14.43
CA ASP A 64 12.78 -11.06 -13.32
C ASP A 64 12.51 -9.70 -12.69
N PRO A 65 11.41 -9.54 -11.93
CA PRO A 65 11.12 -8.30 -11.22
C PRO A 65 12.09 -8.13 -10.04
N GLU A 66 12.58 -6.92 -9.84
CA GLU A 66 13.24 -6.55 -8.59
C GLU A 66 12.20 -6.35 -7.48
N TRP A 67 11.05 -5.75 -7.87
CA TRP A 67 9.94 -5.46 -6.97
C TRP A 67 8.61 -6.00 -7.51
N ILE A 68 7.87 -6.71 -6.66
CA ILE A 68 6.49 -7.11 -6.91
C ILE A 68 5.60 -6.35 -5.94
N ILE A 69 4.65 -5.57 -6.47
CA ILE A 69 3.65 -4.87 -5.67
C ILE A 69 2.30 -5.50 -5.97
N THR A 70 1.69 -6.07 -4.94
CA THR A 70 0.44 -6.81 -5.06
C THR A 70 -0.72 -6.01 -4.48
N ASP A 71 -1.63 -5.58 -5.35
CA ASP A 71 -2.91 -4.94 -4.96
C ASP A 71 -3.95 -6.03 -4.70
N SER A 72 -4.37 -6.21 -3.45
CA SER A 72 -5.29 -7.27 -3.08
C SER A 72 -6.76 -6.86 -3.20
N PRO A 73 -7.68 -7.81 -3.47
CA PRO A 73 -9.10 -7.53 -3.47
C PRO A 73 -9.61 -7.16 -2.06
N ALA A 74 -10.70 -6.40 -2.04
CA ALA A 74 -11.50 -6.28 -0.82
C ALA A 74 -12.01 -7.66 -0.39
N GLY A 75 -11.93 -7.95 0.91
CA GLY A 75 -12.41 -9.21 1.45
C GLY A 75 -11.55 -10.43 1.08
N ILE A 76 -10.27 -10.24 0.77
CA ILE A 76 -9.33 -11.37 0.65
C ILE A 76 -9.35 -12.19 1.95
N ARG A 77 -9.57 -13.49 1.84
CA ARG A 77 -9.72 -14.41 3.00
C ARG A 77 -9.16 -15.79 2.69
N SER A 78 -9.04 -16.60 3.77
CA SER A 78 -8.69 -18.02 3.70
C SER A 78 -7.40 -18.29 2.92
N ASN A 79 -7.36 -19.33 2.10
CA ASN A 79 -6.15 -19.79 1.41
C ASN A 79 -5.52 -18.70 0.53
N LYS A 80 -6.32 -17.83 -0.10
CA LYS A 80 -5.79 -16.74 -0.94
C LYS A 80 -5.02 -15.70 -0.12
N LEU A 81 -5.51 -15.34 1.07
CA LEU A 81 -4.80 -14.47 1.99
C LEU A 81 -3.51 -15.13 2.45
N SER A 82 -3.60 -16.37 2.94
CA SER A 82 -2.44 -17.13 3.42
C SER A 82 -1.35 -17.26 2.36
N ASP A 83 -1.73 -17.55 1.10
CA ASP A 83 -0.78 -17.66 0.00
C ASP A 83 -0.15 -16.31 -0.37
N ALA A 84 -0.91 -15.22 -0.31
CA ALA A 84 -0.38 -13.87 -0.56
C ALA A 84 0.57 -13.44 0.57
N VAL A 85 0.18 -13.67 1.82
CA VAL A 85 0.98 -13.33 3.01
C VAL A 85 2.31 -14.12 3.04
N LYS A 86 2.29 -15.41 2.70
CA LYS A 86 3.52 -16.25 2.65
C LYS A 86 4.55 -15.78 1.62
N ARG A 87 4.11 -15.10 0.57
CA ARG A 87 5.01 -14.60 -0.50
C ARG A 87 5.50 -13.19 -0.23
N ALA A 88 4.87 -12.47 0.69
CA ALA A 88 5.18 -11.09 0.97
C ALA A 88 6.29 -10.96 2.00
N ASP A 89 7.28 -10.12 1.72
CA ASP A 89 8.29 -9.68 2.68
C ASP A 89 7.65 -8.69 3.66
N CYS A 90 6.79 -7.83 3.15
CA CYS A 90 6.00 -6.94 4.00
C CYS A 90 4.56 -6.72 3.48
N ILE A 91 3.69 -6.35 4.43
CA ILE A 91 2.27 -6.04 4.18
C ILE A 91 2.01 -4.60 4.62
N ILE A 92 1.43 -3.80 3.73
CA ILE A 92 0.92 -2.48 4.08
C ILE A 92 -0.60 -2.55 4.18
N VAL A 93 -1.14 -2.12 5.32
CA VAL A 93 -2.57 -2.11 5.61
C VAL A 93 -3.05 -0.65 5.65
N PRO A 94 -3.70 -0.15 4.59
CA PRO A 94 -4.30 1.18 4.58
C PRO A 94 -5.61 1.21 5.36
N VAL A 95 -5.79 2.20 6.24
CA VAL A 95 -6.95 2.33 7.14
C VAL A 95 -7.56 3.72 7.02
N GLN A 96 -8.87 3.83 6.77
CA GLN A 96 -9.57 5.12 6.75
C GLN A 96 -10.11 5.50 8.13
N PRO A 97 -10.25 6.83 8.44
CA PRO A 97 -10.71 7.32 9.73
C PRO A 97 -12.23 7.23 9.90
N SER A 98 -12.84 6.08 9.65
CA SER A 98 -14.25 5.82 9.90
C SER A 98 -14.44 4.65 10.88
N ALA A 99 -15.50 4.67 11.67
CA ALA A 99 -15.77 3.61 12.63
C ALA A 99 -15.95 2.24 11.94
N PHE A 100 -16.56 2.21 10.74
CA PHE A 100 -16.73 0.96 10.00
C PHE A 100 -15.42 0.43 9.40
N ASP A 101 -14.53 1.32 8.97
CA ASP A 101 -13.21 0.92 8.44
C ASP A 101 -12.32 0.41 9.57
N ILE A 102 -12.32 1.09 10.71
CA ILE A 102 -11.60 0.68 11.92
C ILE A 102 -12.04 -0.72 12.37
N GLY A 103 -13.35 -0.96 12.53
CA GLY A 103 -13.86 -2.27 12.93
C GLY A 103 -13.47 -3.39 11.98
N ALA A 104 -13.68 -3.18 10.67
CA ALA A 104 -13.31 -4.17 9.66
C ALA A 104 -11.80 -4.42 9.58
N THR A 105 -10.99 -3.38 9.85
CA THR A 105 -9.53 -3.51 9.89
C THR A 105 -9.09 -4.28 11.14
N SER A 106 -9.71 -4.08 12.30
CA SER A 106 -9.44 -4.87 13.51
C SER A 106 -9.58 -6.36 13.22
N ASP A 107 -10.72 -6.78 12.68
CA ASP A 107 -10.96 -8.18 12.32
C ASP A 107 -9.93 -8.71 11.30
N PHE A 108 -9.49 -7.85 10.39
CA PHE A 108 -8.47 -8.22 9.39
C PHE A 108 -7.08 -8.38 10.01
N LEU A 109 -6.69 -7.53 10.96
CA LEU A 109 -5.44 -7.64 11.68
C LEU A 109 -5.36 -8.90 12.52
N ASP A 110 -6.47 -9.32 13.15
CA ASP A 110 -6.56 -10.59 13.87
C ASP A 110 -6.30 -11.79 12.94
N LEU A 111 -6.83 -11.74 11.71
CA LEU A 111 -6.52 -12.73 10.70
C LEU A 111 -5.03 -12.73 10.32
N LEU A 112 -4.41 -11.55 10.14
CA LEU A 112 -2.98 -11.45 9.84
C LEU A 112 -2.10 -11.99 10.96
N ILE A 113 -2.43 -11.71 12.22
CA ILE A 113 -1.70 -12.25 13.39
C ILE A 113 -1.74 -13.78 13.42
N SER A 114 -2.84 -14.40 12.96
CA SER A 114 -2.98 -15.85 12.90
C SER A 114 -2.11 -16.51 11.81
N GLU A 115 -1.63 -15.74 10.83
CA GLU A 115 -0.75 -16.24 9.78
C GLU A 115 0.66 -16.53 10.32
N LYS A 116 1.17 -17.73 10.02
CA LYS A 116 2.47 -18.21 10.57
C LYS A 116 3.66 -17.34 10.18
N SER A 117 3.66 -16.73 9.01
CA SER A 117 4.75 -15.85 8.57
C SER A 117 4.77 -14.54 9.34
N VAL A 118 3.60 -13.98 9.66
CA VAL A 118 3.45 -12.77 10.49
C VAL A 118 3.83 -13.10 11.94
N SER A 119 3.22 -14.12 12.55
CA SER A 119 3.48 -14.50 13.94
C SER A 119 4.93 -14.92 14.22
N LYS A 120 5.68 -15.33 13.19
CA LYS A 120 7.11 -15.68 13.26
C LYS A 120 8.04 -14.55 12.80
N HIS A 121 7.53 -13.35 12.61
CA HIS A 121 8.29 -12.18 12.13
C HIS A 121 9.03 -12.39 10.81
N LYS A 122 8.50 -13.25 9.93
CA LYS A 122 9.00 -13.44 8.56
C LYS A 122 8.36 -12.49 7.56
N THR A 123 7.19 -11.98 7.89
CA THR A 123 6.46 -10.98 7.10
C THR A 123 6.11 -9.83 8.02
N PHE A 124 6.58 -8.64 7.71
CA PHE A 124 6.37 -7.43 8.50
C PHE A 124 5.04 -6.78 8.12
N VAL A 125 4.38 -6.12 9.10
CA VAL A 125 3.11 -5.44 8.86
C VAL A 125 3.22 -3.99 9.29
N GLY A 126 2.93 -3.08 8.33
CA GLY A 126 2.89 -1.63 8.58
C GLY A 126 1.50 -1.05 8.30
N LEU A 127 1.06 -0.14 9.14
CA LEU A 127 -0.24 0.52 9.03
C LEU A 127 -0.09 1.93 8.46
N VAL A 128 -1.01 2.31 7.56
CA VAL A 128 -1.05 3.64 6.96
C VAL A 128 -2.45 4.23 7.13
N GLY A 129 -2.56 5.34 7.83
CA GLY A 129 -3.79 6.12 7.87
C GLY A 129 -4.05 6.79 6.52
N MET A 130 -5.26 6.61 5.96
CA MET A 130 -5.62 7.12 4.65
C MET A 130 -6.64 8.25 4.75
N ARG A 131 -6.51 9.28 3.90
CA ARG A 131 -7.43 10.42 3.83
C ARG A 131 -7.66 11.08 5.20
N VAL A 132 -6.58 11.18 5.98
CA VAL A 132 -6.65 11.75 7.33
C VAL A 132 -6.73 13.27 7.26
N ASN A 133 -7.70 13.83 7.99
CA ASN A 133 -7.75 15.25 8.30
C ASN A 133 -7.37 15.42 9.79
N PRO A 134 -6.17 15.91 10.12
CA PRO A 134 -5.61 15.87 11.49
C PRO A 134 -6.46 16.59 12.55
N ARG A 135 -7.33 17.51 12.15
CA ARG A 135 -8.14 18.33 13.06
C ARG A 135 -9.53 17.76 13.34
N THR A 136 -9.74 16.47 13.10
CA THR A 136 -11.07 15.84 13.27
C THR A 136 -11.06 14.77 14.34
N HIS A 137 -12.19 14.60 15.03
CA HIS A 137 -12.39 13.48 15.97
C HIS A 137 -12.20 12.10 15.29
N ALA A 138 -12.45 12.01 13.99
CA ALA A 138 -12.22 10.79 13.23
C ALA A 138 -10.71 10.46 13.15
N ALA A 139 -9.86 11.47 12.97
CA ALA A 139 -8.41 11.29 12.98
C ALA A 139 -7.90 10.86 14.36
N THR A 140 -8.40 11.47 15.43
CA THR A 140 -8.04 11.06 16.81
C THR A 140 -8.39 9.60 17.04
N ARG A 141 -9.63 9.19 16.71
CA ARG A 141 -10.03 7.78 16.87
C ARG A 141 -9.20 6.82 16.04
N LEU A 142 -8.80 7.23 14.83
CA LEU A 142 -7.91 6.41 14.01
C LEU A 142 -6.55 6.25 14.69
N THR A 143 -5.96 7.34 15.18
CA THR A 143 -4.68 7.30 15.89
C THR A 143 -4.74 6.38 17.11
N ASP A 144 -5.75 6.56 17.98
CA ASP A 144 -5.96 5.71 19.16
C ASP A 144 -6.08 4.23 18.78
N PHE A 145 -6.80 3.93 17.70
CA PHE A 145 -6.92 2.55 17.20
C PHE A 145 -5.59 2.00 16.70
N LEU A 146 -4.87 2.77 15.85
CA LEU A 146 -3.59 2.32 15.30
C LEU A 146 -2.58 2.04 16.42
N GLU A 147 -2.48 2.91 17.41
CA GLU A 147 -1.62 2.73 18.59
C GLU A 147 -2.00 1.49 19.40
N TYR A 148 -3.30 1.21 19.55
CA TYR A 148 -3.79 0.04 20.28
C TYR A 148 -3.44 -1.28 19.61
N THR A 149 -3.29 -1.33 18.29
CA THR A 149 -3.02 -2.57 17.54
C THR A 149 -1.66 -3.19 17.82
N GLY A 150 -0.69 -2.41 18.28
CA GLY A 150 0.70 -2.83 18.49
C GLY A 150 1.50 -3.06 17.20
N PHE A 151 0.92 -2.85 16.01
CA PHE A 151 1.64 -2.88 14.74
C PHE A 151 2.37 -1.56 14.49
N GLN A 152 3.37 -1.58 13.62
CA GLN A 152 4.09 -0.38 13.23
C GLN A 152 3.19 0.58 12.46
N ILE A 153 3.03 1.80 12.98
CA ILE A 153 2.36 2.89 12.28
C ILE A 153 3.41 3.60 11.42
N LEU A 154 3.21 3.60 10.11
CA LEU A 154 4.15 4.23 9.19
C LEU A 154 3.88 5.72 9.07
N THR A 155 2.67 6.10 8.72
CA THR A 155 2.27 7.50 8.52
C THR A 155 0.75 7.65 8.42
N ASN A 156 0.32 8.93 8.37
CA ASN A 156 -1.03 9.33 8.00
C ASN A 156 -0.98 10.16 6.71
N LEU A 157 -1.52 9.62 5.62
CA LEU A 157 -1.66 10.33 4.36
C LEU A 157 -2.91 11.21 4.37
N ARG A 158 -2.74 12.47 4.01
CA ARG A 158 -3.84 13.44 3.98
C ARG A 158 -4.87 13.15 2.89
N ASN A 159 -6.07 13.69 3.05
CA ASN A 159 -7.06 13.71 1.97
C ASN A 159 -6.72 14.83 0.98
N ALA A 160 -6.09 14.48 -0.13
CA ALA A 160 -5.64 15.44 -1.14
C ALA A 160 -6.14 15.06 -2.55
N GLN A 161 -6.60 16.05 -3.29
CA GLN A 161 -7.11 15.85 -4.66
C GLN A 161 -6.03 15.36 -5.62
N VAL A 162 -4.78 15.64 -5.34
CA VAL A 162 -3.66 15.24 -6.21
C VAL A 162 -3.61 13.73 -6.45
N TYR A 163 -3.97 12.91 -5.46
CA TYR A 163 -4.05 11.45 -5.64
C TYR A 163 -5.04 11.03 -6.74
N ALA A 164 -6.20 11.67 -6.76
CA ALA A 164 -7.20 11.41 -7.81
C ALA A 164 -6.71 11.90 -9.17
N ASN A 165 -6.15 13.12 -9.21
CA ASN A 165 -5.68 13.73 -10.44
C ASN A 165 -4.57 12.91 -11.13
N VAL A 166 -3.56 12.45 -10.36
CA VAL A 166 -2.49 11.64 -10.94
C VAL A 166 -3.01 10.26 -11.36
N ALA A 167 -3.87 9.64 -10.56
CA ALA A 167 -4.43 8.32 -10.85
C ALA A 167 -5.28 8.29 -12.12
N GLU A 168 -6.02 9.36 -12.42
CA GLU A 168 -6.83 9.50 -13.64
C GLU A 168 -5.98 9.35 -14.91
N HIS A 169 -4.73 9.81 -14.86
CA HIS A 169 -3.80 9.79 -15.99
C HIS A 169 -2.81 8.60 -15.97
N GLY A 170 -3.00 7.62 -15.10
CA GLY A 170 -2.06 6.50 -14.96
C GLY A 170 -0.71 6.90 -14.34
N LEU A 171 -0.69 8.02 -13.61
CA LEU A 171 0.49 8.56 -12.95
C LEU A 171 0.45 8.33 -11.44
N SER A 172 1.62 8.38 -10.82
CA SER A 172 1.85 8.43 -9.39
C SER A 172 2.28 9.82 -8.93
N LEU A 173 2.38 10.06 -7.63
CA LEU A 173 2.97 11.27 -7.07
C LEU A 173 4.45 11.47 -7.50
N PHE A 174 5.14 10.38 -7.79
CA PHE A 174 6.56 10.38 -8.16
C PHE A 174 6.81 10.67 -9.65
N ASP A 175 5.74 10.76 -10.44
CA ASP A 175 5.78 11.09 -11.86
C ASP A 175 5.54 12.59 -12.12
N VAL A 176 5.13 13.35 -11.10
CA VAL A 176 4.84 14.79 -11.25
C VAL A 176 5.92 15.65 -10.61
N ARG A 177 5.93 16.96 -10.93
CA ARG A 177 6.92 17.89 -10.41
C ARG A 177 6.90 17.91 -8.88
N PRO A 178 8.04 17.72 -8.20
CA PRO A 178 8.11 17.67 -6.73
C PRO A 178 7.49 18.89 -6.04
N SER A 179 7.58 20.08 -6.63
CA SER A 179 6.98 21.30 -6.07
C SER A 179 5.45 21.26 -5.93
N LEU A 180 4.77 20.43 -6.71
CA LEU A 180 3.31 20.27 -6.67
C LEU A 180 2.85 19.28 -5.58
N VAL A 181 3.74 18.41 -5.14
CA VAL A 181 3.45 17.27 -4.26
C VAL A 181 4.38 17.18 -3.05
N ALA A 182 5.15 18.23 -2.76
CA ALA A 182 6.18 18.21 -1.73
C ALA A 182 5.66 17.72 -0.37
N GLN A 183 4.52 18.23 0.08
CA GLN A 183 3.89 17.82 1.33
C GLN A 183 3.44 16.35 1.30
N ASP A 184 2.97 15.87 0.15
CA ASP A 184 2.54 14.48 0.00
C ASP A 184 3.75 13.54 0.00
N ILE A 185 4.82 13.90 -0.69
CA ILE A 185 6.08 13.14 -0.70
C ILE A 185 6.67 13.05 0.72
N GLU A 186 6.66 14.14 1.49
CA GLU A 186 7.09 14.13 2.89
C GLU A 186 6.30 13.10 3.72
N GLN A 187 4.99 13.00 3.52
CA GLN A 187 4.17 11.98 4.18
C GLN A 187 4.45 10.55 3.69
N TRP A 188 4.95 10.38 2.47
CA TRP A 188 5.33 9.08 1.92
C TRP A 188 6.69 8.59 2.43
N THR A 189 7.59 9.49 2.81
CA THR A 189 8.95 9.14 3.24
C THR A 189 8.99 8.00 4.28
N PRO A 190 8.19 8.00 5.36
CA PRO A 190 8.24 6.91 6.33
C PRO A 190 7.81 5.54 5.76
N ILE A 191 6.91 5.52 4.77
CA ILE A 191 6.51 4.28 4.07
C ILE A 191 7.69 3.75 3.27
N LEU A 192 8.35 4.63 2.51
CA LEU A 192 9.46 4.29 1.62
C LEU A 192 10.67 3.79 2.41
N ASP A 193 11.01 4.48 3.49
CA ASP A 193 12.10 4.11 4.37
C ASP A 193 11.86 2.74 4.99
N TRP A 194 10.67 2.52 5.55
CA TRP A 194 10.30 1.24 6.15
C TRP A 194 10.31 0.09 5.13
N VAL A 195 9.76 0.28 3.93
CA VAL A 195 9.76 -0.75 2.89
C VAL A 195 11.18 -1.12 2.48
N ASN A 196 12.09 -0.16 2.37
CA ASN A 196 13.49 -0.43 2.05
C ASN A 196 14.18 -1.17 3.20
N GLU A 197 13.98 -0.73 4.46
CA GLU A 197 14.59 -1.34 5.66
C GLU A 197 14.18 -2.81 5.81
N VAL A 198 12.87 -3.11 5.80
CA VAL A 198 12.39 -4.50 5.99
C VAL A 198 12.76 -5.41 4.82
N SER A 199 12.91 -4.84 3.63
CA SER A 199 13.32 -5.59 2.44
C SER A 199 14.82 -5.88 2.39
N ASP A 200 15.66 -5.16 3.13
CA ASP A 200 17.11 -5.38 3.22
C ASP A 200 17.50 -6.28 4.41
N SER A 201 16.58 -6.52 5.35
CA SER A 201 16.81 -7.32 6.56
C SER A 201 16.93 -8.84 6.31
N GLU A 202 16.66 -9.32 5.10
CA GLU A 202 16.73 -10.74 4.71
C GLU A 202 18.03 -11.13 3.96
N THR A 203 19.03 -10.25 3.93
CA THR A 203 20.34 -10.56 3.32
C THR A 203 21.36 -10.88 4.39
#